data_12edfa0d7386d8dd8db6edbd473c98aa
#
_entry.id   12edfa0d7386d8dd8db6edbd473c98aa
#
_cell.length_a   1.000
_cell.length_b   1.000
_cell.length_c   1.000
_cell.angle_alpha   90.00
_cell.angle_beta   90.00
_cell.angle_gamma   90.00
#
_symmetry.space_group_name_H-M   'P 1'
#
loop_
_entity.id
_entity.type
_entity.pdbx_description
1 polymer ?
#
loop_
_entity_poly.entity_id
_entity_poly.type
_entity_poly.pdbx_seq_one_letter_code
_entity_poly.pdbx_strand_id
1 'polypeptide(L)'
;HDLTVDLNRVVELTQKYADRIPADARIISESGIYNHSQIRDLQKVAHGFLIGSSLMGSADLNNAVREVIFGENKVCGLTRTQDVKEVYANGALYGGLIFVEHSKRCVSLRQAQELVTASPLRFVGVFQNQEIDFIVKIAKQLQLYAVQLHGSETAEFITALRHQLSEETQIWKAISVSTEAQSAVNFTDDLNITRYIFDSQSANQQGGTGKTFNW
;
A
#
# COMPACT_ATOMS: atom_id res chain seq x y z
N HIS A 1 -16.96 -19.58 -26.88
CA HIS A 1 -15.91 -18.54 -26.76
C HIS A 1 -15.47 -18.51 -25.31
N ASP A 2 -14.30 -19.02 -25.06
CA ASP A 2 -13.65 -18.89 -23.76
C ASP A 2 -13.19 -17.43 -23.62
N LEU A 3 -13.78 -16.71 -22.64
CA LEU A 3 -13.44 -15.34 -22.31
C LEU A 3 -12.22 -15.26 -21.36
N THR A 4 -11.35 -16.27 -21.37
CA THR A 4 -10.09 -16.21 -20.63
C THR A 4 -9.24 -15.08 -21.22
N VAL A 5 -8.98 -14.07 -20.40
CA VAL A 5 -8.16 -12.94 -20.80
C VAL A 5 -6.71 -13.31 -20.58
N ASP A 6 -5.96 -13.49 -21.67
CA ASP A 6 -4.52 -13.70 -21.65
C ASP A 6 -3.80 -12.38 -21.95
N LEU A 7 -3.21 -11.78 -20.94
CA LEU A 7 -2.46 -10.53 -21.07
C LEU A 7 -1.23 -10.66 -21.97
N ASN A 8 -0.64 -11.87 -22.09
CA ASN A 8 0.47 -12.12 -22.99
C ASN A 8 0.06 -11.97 -24.45
N ARG A 9 -1.24 -12.12 -24.74
CA ARG A 9 -1.76 -11.99 -26.11
C ARG A 9 -1.47 -10.64 -26.75
N VAL A 10 -1.52 -9.56 -25.96
CA VAL A 10 -1.18 -8.19 -26.46
C VAL A 10 0.30 -8.14 -26.86
N VAL A 11 1.17 -8.72 -26.06
CA VAL A 11 2.62 -8.78 -26.33
C VAL A 11 2.88 -9.59 -27.60
N GLU A 12 2.30 -10.79 -27.72
CA GLU A 12 2.43 -11.66 -28.88
C GLU A 12 1.93 -10.98 -30.18
N LEU A 13 0.75 -10.38 -30.13
CA LEU A 13 0.16 -9.72 -31.30
C LEU A 13 0.99 -8.51 -31.73
N THR A 14 1.46 -7.70 -30.79
CA THR A 14 2.30 -6.54 -31.09
C THR A 14 3.62 -6.97 -31.73
N GLN A 15 4.25 -8.03 -31.23
CA GLN A 15 5.47 -8.56 -31.84
C GLN A 15 5.21 -9.18 -33.23
N LYS A 16 4.16 -10.00 -33.35
CA LYS A 16 3.82 -10.70 -34.58
C LYS A 16 3.49 -9.75 -35.74
N TYR A 17 2.89 -8.61 -35.43
CA TYR A 17 2.43 -7.64 -36.44
C TYR A 17 3.21 -6.33 -36.43
N ALA A 18 4.39 -6.31 -35.81
CA ALA A 18 5.23 -5.11 -35.69
C ALA A 18 5.45 -4.39 -37.04
N ASP A 19 5.73 -5.15 -38.11
CA ASP A 19 5.98 -4.63 -39.46
C ASP A 19 4.71 -4.08 -40.15
N ARG A 20 3.52 -4.36 -39.59
CA ARG A 20 2.22 -3.94 -40.15
C ARG A 20 1.57 -2.83 -39.36
N ILE A 21 2.07 -2.54 -38.16
CA ILE A 21 1.56 -1.46 -37.30
C ILE A 21 2.28 -0.17 -37.73
N PRO A 22 1.54 0.87 -38.20
CA PRO A 22 2.16 2.15 -38.53
C PRO A 22 2.94 2.71 -37.33
N ALA A 23 4.07 3.37 -37.58
CA ALA A 23 4.95 3.89 -36.54
C ALA A 23 4.28 4.96 -35.63
N ASP A 24 3.26 5.65 -36.15
CA ASP A 24 2.47 6.64 -35.43
C ASP A 24 1.20 6.06 -34.78
N ALA A 25 0.89 4.79 -34.99
CA ALA A 25 -0.27 4.13 -34.39
C ALA A 25 -0.14 3.98 -32.88
N ARG A 26 -1.24 4.17 -32.17
CA ARG A 26 -1.31 3.94 -30.73
C ARG A 26 -1.91 2.58 -30.45
N ILE A 27 -1.20 1.78 -29.66
CA ILE A 27 -1.66 0.47 -29.22
C ILE A 27 -2.36 0.64 -27.88
N ILE A 28 -3.63 0.25 -27.81
CA ILE A 28 -4.42 0.27 -26.59
C ILE A 28 -4.67 -1.19 -26.19
N SER A 29 -4.26 -1.55 -24.97
CA SER A 29 -4.58 -2.85 -24.39
C SER A 29 -5.95 -2.79 -23.71
N GLU A 30 -6.83 -3.69 -24.09
CA GLU A 30 -8.20 -3.78 -23.57
C GLU A 30 -8.41 -5.11 -22.84
N SER A 31 -9.20 -5.05 -21.76
CA SER A 31 -9.65 -6.19 -20.96
C SER A 31 -8.58 -6.90 -20.12
N GLY A 32 -9.01 -7.50 -18.99
CA GLY A 32 -8.18 -8.33 -18.12
C GLY A 32 -7.18 -7.58 -17.25
N ILE A 33 -7.29 -6.27 -17.16
CA ILE A 33 -6.43 -5.45 -16.31
C ILE A 33 -7.13 -5.22 -14.97
N TYR A 34 -6.50 -5.68 -13.88
CA TYR A 34 -7.04 -5.64 -12.53
C TYR A 34 -6.16 -4.88 -11.55
N ASN A 35 -4.87 -4.72 -11.85
CA ASN A 35 -3.91 -4.10 -10.93
C ASN A 35 -2.77 -3.37 -11.67
N HIS A 36 -2.03 -2.57 -10.92
CA HIS A 36 -0.94 -1.75 -11.43
C HIS A 36 0.23 -2.57 -11.99
N SER A 37 0.52 -3.75 -11.45
CA SER A 37 1.64 -4.57 -11.96
C SER A 37 1.41 -5.00 -13.40
N GLN A 38 0.17 -5.32 -13.75
CA GLN A 38 -0.20 -5.66 -15.13
C GLN A 38 -0.01 -4.47 -16.08
N ILE A 39 -0.34 -3.25 -15.63
CA ILE A 39 -0.07 -2.03 -16.42
C ILE A 39 1.44 -1.86 -16.63
N ARG A 40 2.24 -2.02 -15.59
CA ARG A 40 3.71 -1.91 -15.68
C ARG A 40 4.32 -2.91 -16.67
N ASP A 41 3.78 -4.11 -16.74
CA ASP A 41 4.27 -5.12 -17.67
C ASP A 41 3.85 -4.81 -19.10
N LEU A 42 2.60 -4.40 -19.31
CA LEU A 42 2.04 -4.12 -20.63
C LEU A 42 2.49 -2.77 -21.23
N GLN A 43 2.89 -1.78 -20.41
CA GLN A 43 3.36 -0.47 -20.89
C GLN A 43 4.61 -0.54 -21.78
N LYS A 44 5.29 -1.69 -21.80
CA LYS A 44 6.44 -1.96 -22.69
C LYS A 44 6.00 -2.08 -24.16
N VAL A 45 4.74 -2.42 -24.41
CA VAL A 45 4.19 -2.70 -25.74
C VAL A 45 2.89 -1.93 -26.02
N ALA A 46 2.19 -1.43 -25.02
CA ALA A 46 0.97 -0.67 -25.13
C ALA A 46 1.18 0.80 -24.73
N HIS A 47 0.48 1.71 -25.43
CA HIS A 47 0.55 3.15 -25.19
C HIS A 47 -0.56 3.63 -24.27
N GLY A 48 -1.59 2.81 -24.07
CA GLY A 48 -2.72 3.10 -23.20
C GLY A 48 -3.52 1.84 -22.88
N PHE A 49 -4.47 2.01 -21.97
CA PHE A 49 -5.24 0.90 -21.42
C PHE A 49 -6.72 1.27 -21.36
N LEU A 50 -7.59 0.33 -21.74
CA LEU A 50 -9.02 0.43 -21.55
C LEU A 50 -9.43 -0.54 -20.44
N ILE A 51 -9.94 0.02 -19.35
CA ILE A 51 -10.26 -0.75 -18.13
C ILE A 51 -11.70 -0.42 -17.74
N GLY A 52 -12.55 -1.43 -17.73
CA GLY A 52 -13.97 -1.26 -17.41
C GLY A 52 -14.41 -2.12 -16.23
N SER A 53 -14.65 -3.39 -16.47
CA SER A 53 -15.35 -4.30 -15.53
C SER A 53 -14.71 -4.36 -14.15
N SER A 54 -13.38 -4.39 -14.07
CA SER A 54 -12.65 -4.45 -12.79
C SER A 54 -12.84 -3.20 -11.95
N LEU A 55 -12.97 -2.03 -12.59
CA LEU A 55 -13.18 -0.75 -11.89
C LEU A 55 -14.65 -0.53 -11.54
N MET A 56 -15.55 -0.79 -12.50
CA MET A 56 -16.98 -0.51 -12.33
C MET A 56 -17.67 -1.40 -11.31
N GLY A 57 -17.06 -2.54 -10.96
CA GLY A 57 -17.52 -3.43 -9.87
C GLY A 57 -17.07 -3.00 -8.47
N SER A 58 -16.22 -1.97 -8.37
CA SER A 58 -15.71 -1.50 -7.07
C SER A 58 -16.72 -0.62 -6.35
N ALA A 59 -16.90 -0.85 -5.04
CA ALA A 59 -17.68 0.03 -4.17
C ALA A 59 -17.01 1.40 -3.98
N ASP A 60 -15.68 1.48 -4.13
CA ASP A 60 -14.89 2.70 -4.04
C ASP A 60 -14.10 2.90 -5.34
N LEU A 61 -14.80 3.42 -6.35
CA LEU A 61 -14.24 3.64 -7.68
C LEU A 61 -13.01 4.55 -7.67
N ASN A 62 -13.01 5.59 -6.83
CA ASN A 62 -11.91 6.55 -6.77
C ASN A 62 -10.60 5.84 -6.37
N ASN A 63 -10.61 5.10 -5.27
CA ASN A 63 -9.43 4.38 -4.81
C ASN A 63 -9.06 3.20 -5.74
N ALA A 64 -10.05 2.53 -6.35
CA ALA A 64 -9.78 1.49 -7.34
C ALA A 64 -9.03 2.04 -8.58
N VAL A 65 -9.46 3.18 -9.11
CA VAL A 65 -8.77 3.85 -10.22
C VAL A 65 -7.35 4.27 -9.81
N ARG A 66 -7.18 4.82 -8.61
CA ARG A 66 -5.85 5.23 -8.10
C ARG A 66 -4.91 4.04 -7.96
N GLU A 67 -5.41 2.95 -7.39
CA GLU A 67 -4.65 1.71 -7.20
C GLU A 67 -4.14 1.14 -8.53
N VAL A 68 -5.00 1.12 -9.54
CA VAL A 68 -4.63 0.62 -10.87
C VAL A 68 -3.65 1.56 -11.58
N ILE A 69 -3.87 2.89 -11.52
CA ILE A 69 -3.03 3.85 -12.26
C ILE A 69 -1.70 4.11 -11.57
N PHE A 70 -1.71 4.33 -10.25
CA PHE A 70 -0.52 4.78 -9.51
C PHE A 70 0.11 3.69 -8.65
N GLY A 71 -0.59 2.55 -8.46
CA GLY A 71 -0.18 1.50 -7.55
C GLY A 71 -0.49 1.81 -6.09
N GLU A 72 -0.08 0.90 -5.22
CA GLU A 72 -0.38 0.93 -3.79
C GLU A 72 0.64 1.75 -2.99
N ASN A 73 0.84 3.00 -3.37
CA ASN A 73 1.82 3.88 -2.74
C ASN A 73 1.32 4.44 -1.40
N LYS A 74 2.19 4.40 -0.38
CA LYS A 74 1.96 4.94 0.95
C LYS A 74 2.95 6.07 1.25
N VAL A 75 2.42 7.22 1.68
CA VAL A 75 3.23 8.32 2.23
C VAL A 75 3.05 8.35 3.74
N CYS A 76 4.15 8.25 4.51
CA CYS A 76 4.13 8.03 5.95
C CYS A 76 4.61 9.21 6.76
N GLY A 77 3.93 9.48 7.89
CA GLY A 77 4.27 10.55 8.82
C GLY A 77 3.66 11.89 8.45
N LEU A 78 2.42 11.86 8.01
CA LEU A 78 1.62 13.05 7.72
C LEU A 78 1.24 13.75 9.02
N THR A 79 1.52 15.07 9.11
CA THR A 79 1.27 15.88 10.30
C THR A 79 0.48 17.15 10.00
N ARG A 80 0.26 17.49 8.73
CA ARG A 80 -0.46 18.70 8.31
C ARG A 80 -1.53 18.35 7.28
N THR A 81 -2.68 18.98 7.38
CA THR A 81 -3.80 18.77 6.45
C THR A 81 -3.45 19.13 4.99
N GLN A 82 -2.59 20.12 4.80
CA GLN A 82 -2.11 20.49 3.47
C GLN A 82 -1.32 19.34 2.83
N ASP A 83 -0.41 18.70 3.60
CA ASP A 83 0.38 17.56 3.10
C ASP A 83 -0.53 16.38 2.73
N VAL A 84 -1.59 16.13 3.52
CA VAL A 84 -2.58 15.09 3.22
C VAL A 84 -3.26 15.34 1.87
N LYS A 85 -3.66 16.59 1.60
CA LYS A 85 -4.29 16.96 0.32
C LYS A 85 -3.33 16.81 -0.85
N GLU A 86 -2.08 17.28 -0.70
CA GLU A 86 -1.05 17.16 -1.74
C GLU A 86 -0.70 15.71 -2.04
N VAL A 87 -0.53 14.89 -1.00
CA VAL A 87 -0.24 13.46 -1.15
C VAL A 87 -1.36 12.75 -1.90
N TYR A 88 -2.62 13.06 -1.57
CA TYR A 88 -3.76 12.54 -2.30
C TYR A 88 -3.79 13.03 -3.75
N ALA A 89 -3.60 14.33 -4.00
CA ALA A 89 -3.61 14.90 -5.35
C ALA A 89 -2.52 14.29 -6.24
N ASN A 90 -1.39 13.87 -5.66
CA ASN A 90 -0.28 13.23 -6.37
C ASN A 90 -0.35 11.70 -6.45
N GLY A 91 -1.52 11.10 -6.21
CA GLY A 91 -1.77 9.69 -6.55
C GLY A 91 -1.50 8.68 -5.44
N ALA A 92 -1.08 9.08 -4.24
CA ALA A 92 -0.94 8.12 -3.16
C ALA A 92 -2.30 7.50 -2.78
N LEU A 93 -2.28 6.21 -2.47
CA LEU A 93 -3.45 5.47 -1.99
C LEU A 93 -3.55 5.50 -0.48
N TYR A 94 -2.41 5.42 0.22
CA TYR A 94 -2.34 5.33 1.67
C TYR A 94 -1.65 6.53 2.30
N GLY A 95 -2.21 7.01 3.43
CA GLY A 95 -1.62 8.03 4.30
C GLY A 95 -1.25 7.44 5.67
N GLY A 96 0.03 7.52 6.08
CA GLY A 96 0.51 7.00 7.36
C GLY A 96 0.49 8.06 8.46
N LEU A 97 -0.13 7.73 9.60
CA LEU A 97 -0.18 8.51 10.83
C LEU A 97 0.62 7.79 11.91
N ILE A 98 1.61 8.45 12.50
CA ILE A 98 2.52 7.83 13.47
C ILE A 98 2.04 8.14 14.88
N PHE A 99 1.79 7.09 15.68
CA PHE A 99 1.39 7.18 17.09
C PHE A 99 2.52 6.78 18.06
N VAL A 100 3.76 6.81 17.59
CA VAL A 100 4.95 6.45 18.35
C VAL A 100 5.53 7.71 19.01
N GLU A 101 5.48 7.84 20.32
CA GLU A 101 5.75 9.08 21.08
C GLU A 101 7.12 9.71 20.81
N HIS A 102 8.16 8.91 20.66
CA HIS A 102 9.50 9.42 20.38
C HIS A 102 9.72 9.84 18.91
N SER A 103 8.75 9.62 18.04
CA SER A 103 8.86 10.07 16.65
C SER A 103 8.61 11.58 16.55
N LYS A 104 9.48 12.28 15.82
CA LYS A 104 9.26 13.70 15.48
C LYS A 104 8.01 13.98 14.67
N ARG A 105 7.42 12.91 14.09
CA ARG A 105 6.18 12.94 13.29
C ARG A 105 5.01 12.30 14.03
N CYS A 106 5.12 12.17 15.36
CA CYS A 106 4.03 11.66 16.18
C CYS A 106 2.85 12.63 16.14
N VAL A 107 1.64 12.11 15.98
CA VAL A 107 0.41 12.89 16.02
C VAL A 107 -0.46 12.49 17.20
N SER A 108 -1.12 13.47 17.80
CA SER A 108 -2.19 13.21 18.79
C SER A 108 -3.46 12.70 18.09
N LEU A 109 -4.33 12.04 18.84
CA LEU A 109 -5.63 11.62 18.31
C LEU A 109 -6.43 12.78 17.72
N ARG A 110 -6.47 13.93 18.41
CA ARG A 110 -7.16 15.13 17.93
C ARG A 110 -6.62 15.61 16.59
N GLN A 111 -5.29 15.69 16.46
CA GLN A 111 -4.64 16.06 15.20
C GLN A 111 -4.93 15.04 14.10
N ALA A 112 -4.87 13.74 14.42
CA ALA A 112 -5.20 12.67 13.48
C ALA A 112 -6.64 12.75 12.97
N GLN A 113 -7.60 13.10 13.82
CA GLN A 113 -9.00 13.33 13.43
C GLN A 113 -9.14 14.45 12.38
N GLU A 114 -8.38 15.53 12.52
CA GLU A 114 -8.35 16.60 11.52
C GLU A 114 -7.72 16.12 10.20
N LEU A 115 -6.67 15.30 10.28
CA LEU A 115 -5.97 14.79 9.11
C LEU A 115 -6.83 13.81 8.30
N VAL A 116 -7.54 12.89 8.96
CA VAL A 116 -8.35 11.89 8.24
C VAL A 116 -9.56 12.50 7.52
N THR A 117 -10.01 13.67 7.94
CA THR A 117 -11.10 14.39 7.26
C THR A 117 -10.63 15.24 6.08
N ALA A 118 -9.31 15.42 5.90
CA ALA A 118 -8.76 16.32 4.89
C ALA A 118 -8.78 15.73 3.47
N SER A 119 -8.81 14.40 3.34
CA SER A 119 -8.91 13.71 2.03
C SER A 119 -9.39 12.26 2.20
N PRO A 120 -9.85 11.59 1.14
CA PRO A 120 -10.29 10.21 1.16
C PRO A 120 -9.13 9.20 1.03
N LEU A 121 -7.93 9.51 1.53
CA LEU A 121 -6.84 8.53 1.64
C LEU A 121 -7.26 7.36 2.53
N ARG A 122 -6.78 6.16 2.23
CA ARG A 122 -6.83 5.04 3.16
C ARG A 122 -5.78 5.24 4.25
N PHE A 123 -6.22 5.62 5.46
CA PHE A 123 -5.29 5.95 6.53
C PHE A 123 -4.78 4.70 7.26
N VAL A 124 -3.47 4.69 7.52
CA VAL A 124 -2.74 3.62 8.21
C VAL A 124 -2.11 4.18 9.48
N GLY A 125 -2.53 3.68 10.64
CA GLY A 125 -1.91 4.04 11.91
C GLY A 125 -0.63 3.23 12.13
N VAL A 126 0.46 3.90 12.47
CA VAL A 126 1.75 3.25 12.76
C VAL A 126 1.99 3.22 14.26
N PHE A 127 2.21 2.03 14.78
CA PHE A 127 2.37 1.71 16.20
C PHE A 127 3.67 0.94 16.44
N GLN A 128 4.23 1.06 17.63
CA GLN A 128 5.44 0.35 18.04
C GLN A 128 5.35 -0.08 19.50
N ASN A 129 4.96 -1.33 19.73
CA ASN A 129 4.83 -1.93 21.04
C ASN A 129 3.81 -1.22 21.98
N GLN A 130 2.80 -0.50 21.43
CA GLN A 130 1.71 0.03 22.26
C GLN A 130 0.74 -1.08 22.67
N GLU A 131 0.00 -0.82 23.75
CA GLU A 131 -1.04 -1.72 24.27
C GLU A 131 -2.19 -1.89 23.26
N ILE A 132 -2.78 -3.07 23.22
CA ILE A 132 -3.85 -3.44 22.29
C ILE A 132 -5.02 -2.45 22.39
N ASP A 133 -5.46 -2.14 23.61
CA ASP A 133 -6.58 -1.24 23.84
C ASP A 133 -6.36 0.16 23.24
N PHE A 134 -5.13 0.65 23.31
CA PHE A 134 -4.77 1.93 22.68
C PHE A 134 -4.88 1.84 21.15
N ILE A 135 -4.32 0.79 20.54
CA ILE A 135 -4.37 0.56 19.10
C ILE A 135 -5.83 0.46 18.61
N VAL A 136 -6.64 -0.37 19.27
CA VAL A 136 -8.05 -0.58 18.95
C VAL A 136 -8.85 0.71 19.07
N LYS A 137 -8.63 1.47 20.14
CA LYS A 137 -9.28 2.78 20.34
C LYS A 137 -8.98 3.74 19.19
N ILE A 138 -7.72 3.88 18.80
CA ILE A 138 -7.29 4.75 17.72
C ILE A 138 -7.88 4.27 16.38
N ALA A 139 -7.76 2.96 16.08
CA ALA A 139 -8.26 2.37 14.85
C ALA A 139 -9.76 2.61 14.67
N LYS A 140 -10.55 2.42 15.74
CA LYS A 140 -11.99 2.62 15.73
C LYS A 140 -12.38 4.09 15.57
N GLN A 141 -11.73 5.00 16.31
CA GLN A 141 -12.08 6.43 16.29
C GLN A 141 -11.73 7.12 14.98
N LEU A 142 -10.67 6.66 14.31
CA LEU A 142 -10.23 7.21 13.04
C LEU A 142 -10.71 6.40 11.83
N GLN A 143 -11.42 5.28 12.05
CA GLN A 143 -11.81 4.35 10.99
C GLN A 143 -10.61 3.96 10.11
N LEU A 144 -9.50 3.57 10.74
CA LEU A 144 -8.28 3.26 10.04
C LEU A 144 -8.47 2.08 9.08
N TYR A 145 -7.95 2.23 7.87
CA TYR A 145 -7.88 1.15 6.89
C TYR A 145 -6.96 0.02 7.37
N ALA A 146 -5.84 0.38 8.00
CA ALA A 146 -4.90 -0.59 8.55
C ALA A 146 -4.20 -0.09 9.82
N VAL A 147 -3.77 -1.03 10.65
CA VAL A 147 -2.80 -0.81 11.71
C VAL A 147 -1.47 -1.42 11.27
N GLN A 148 -0.40 -0.62 11.29
CA GLN A 148 0.95 -1.06 10.98
C GLN A 148 1.74 -1.23 12.28
N LEU A 149 2.13 -2.46 12.57
CA LEU A 149 2.93 -2.84 13.73
C LEU A 149 4.41 -2.74 13.37
N HIS A 150 5.14 -1.82 13.99
CA HIS A 150 6.52 -1.48 13.66
C HIS A 150 7.50 -1.79 14.80
N GLY A 151 7.07 -2.55 15.77
CA GLY A 151 7.86 -2.99 16.92
C GLY A 151 8.17 -4.48 16.88
N SER A 152 8.35 -5.05 18.07
CA SER A 152 8.62 -6.47 18.31
C SER A 152 7.37 -7.26 18.70
N GLU A 153 6.20 -6.81 18.23
CA GLU A 153 4.92 -7.46 18.53
C GLU A 153 4.94 -8.93 18.10
N THR A 154 4.59 -9.83 19.05
CA THR A 154 4.60 -11.27 18.84
C THR A 154 3.37 -11.79 18.11
N ALA A 155 3.38 -13.05 17.67
CA ALA A 155 2.23 -13.69 17.04
C ALA A 155 1.00 -13.72 17.97
N GLU A 156 1.20 -13.97 19.28
CA GLU A 156 0.13 -13.95 20.28
C GLU A 156 -0.49 -12.55 20.40
N PHE A 157 0.35 -11.50 20.39
CA PHE A 157 -0.12 -10.12 20.39
C PHE A 157 -0.96 -9.82 19.15
N ILE A 158 -0.50 -10.23 17.97
CA ILE A 158 -1.20 -10.00 16.69
C ILE A 158 -2.55 -10.73 16.68
N THR A 159 -2.60 -11.95 17.16
CA THR A 159 -3.84 -12.73 17.31
C THR A 159 -4.81 -12.04 18.26
N ALA A 160 -4.35 -11.61 19.44
CA ALA A 160 -5.19 -10.90 20.41
C ALA A 160 -5.70 -9.56 19.87
N LEU A 161 -4.86 -8.83 19.14
CA LEU A 161 -5.24 -7.58 18.44
C LEU A 161 -6.30 -7.83 17.38
N ARG A 162 -6.15 -8.88 16.56
CA ARG A 162 -7.12 -9.23 15.50
C ARG A 162 -8.52 -9.46 16.07
N HIS A 163 -8.64 -10.12 17.21
CA HIS A 163 -9.94 -10.38 17.85
C HIS A 163 -10.67 -9.11 18.33
N GLN A 164 -9.97 -8.01 18.51
CA GLN A 164 -10.55 -6.75 18.98
C GLN A 164 -10.71 -5.68 17.89
N LEU A 165 -10.04 -5.84 16.75
CA LEU A 165 -10.20 -4.97 15.60
C LEU A 165 -11.44 -5.33 14.78
N SER A 166 -11.99 -4.36 14.04
CA SER A 166 -12.97 -4.61 12.98
C SER A 166 -12.38 -5.56 11.93
N GLU A 167 -13.21 -6.45 11.36
CA GLU A 167 -12.79 -7.34 10.26
C GLU A 167 -12.26 -6.57 9.05
N GLU A 168 -12.77 -5.35 8.83
CA GLU A 168 -12.35 -4.49 7.73
C GLU A 168 -10.97 -3.85 7.95
N THR A 169 -10.51 -3.73 9.21
CA THR A 169 -9.22 -3.12 9.52
C THR A 169 -8.09 -4.13 9.31
N GLN A 170 -7.19 -3.86 8.38
CA GLN A 170 -6.05 -4.71 8.09
C GLN A 170 -4.95 -4.61 9.17
N ILE A 171 -4.16 -5.67 9.31
CA ILE A 171 -2.94 -5.66 10.12
C ILE A 171 -1.74 -5.79 9.19
N TRP A 172 -0.85 -4.80 9.23
CA TRP A 172 0.40 -4.77 8.48
C TRP A 172 1.58 -4.92 9.43
N LYS A 173 2.55 -5.76 9.12
CA LYS A 173 3.74 -5.96 9.96
C LYS A 173 4.98 -5.41 9.28
N ALA A 174 5.67 -4.50 9.95
CA ALA A 174 6.99 -4.04 9.52
C ALA A 174 8.05 -5.04 9.96
N ILE A 175 8.95 -5.35 9.04
CA ILE A 175 10.11 -6.21 9.24
C ILE A 175 11.35 -5.35 8.99
N SER A 176 12.19 -5.26 10.01
CA SER A 176 13.48 -4.58 9.92
C SER A 176 14.48 -5.46 9.19
N VAL A 177 15.05 -4.94 8.10
CA VAL A 177 16.11 -5.60 7.33
C VAL A 177 17.43 -4.93 7.63
N SER A 178 18.38 -5.69 8.19
CA SER A 178 19.74 -5.21 8.44
C SER A 178 20.52 -5.14 7.12
N THR A 179 21.26 -4.04 6.93
CA THR A 179 22.16 -3.87 5.78
C THR A 179 23.40 -4.77 5.84
N GLU A 180 23.71 -5.34 7.01
CA GLU A 180 24.99 -6.05 7.28
C GLU A 180 24.85 -7.57 7.42
N ALA A 181 23.65 -8.11 7.45
CA ALA A 181 23.44 -9.54 7.63
C ALA A 181 22.52 -10.13 6.56
N GLN A 182 22.94 -11.23 5.94
CA GLN A 182 22.05 -12.21 5.30
C GLN A 182 21.23 -12.94 6.39
N SER A 183 20.58 -12.18 7.26
CA SER A 183 19.68 -12.76 8.26
C SER A 183 18.42 -13.20 7.53
N ALA A 184 18.12 -14.49 7.65
CA ALA A 184 16.85 -15.04 7.22
C ALA A 184 15.72 -14.19 7.84
N VAL A 185 14.94 -13.57 6.98
CA VAL A 185 13.74 -12.85 7.41
C VAL A 185 12.76 -13.90 7.90
N ASN A 186 12.55 -14.00 9.19
CA ASN A 186 11.55 -14.90 9.75
C ASN A 186 10.15 -14.32 9.47
N PHE A 187 9.53 -14.78 8.39
CA PHE A 187 8.10 -14.59 8.20
C PHE A 187 7.37 -15.50 9.18
N THR A 188 6.48 -14.92 9.96
CA THR A 188 5.46 -15.70 10.64
C THR A 188 4.33 -15.91 9.63
N ASP A 189 4.00 -17.16 9.32
CA ASP A 189 2.77 -17.50 8.55
C ASP A 189 1.53 -17.22 9.41
N ASP A 190 1.37 -15.96 9.80
CA ASP A 190 0.23 -15.51 10.57
C ASP A 190 -0.84 -14.99 9.61
N LEU A 191 -1.93 -15.76 9.48
CA LEU A 191 -3.09 -15.43 8.64
C LEU A 191 -3.75 -14.09 9.00
N ASN A 192 -3.43 -13.52 10.17
CA ASN A 192 -3.93 -12.22 10.59
C ASN A 192 -3.16 -11.06 9.96
N ILE A 193 -1.97 -11.29 9.42
CA ILE A 193 -1.17 -10.27 8.74
C ILE A 193 -1.54 -10.22 7.26
N THR A 194 -2.02 -9.07 6.82
CA THR A 194 -2.41 -8.88 5.41
C THR A 194 -1.28 -8.36 4.55
N ARG A 195 -0.27 -7.68 5.14
CA ARG A 195 0.90 -7.14 4.41
C ARG A 195 2.15 -7.14 5.28
N TYR A 196 3.28 -7.36 4.63
CA TYR A 196 4.61 -7.12 5.20
C TYR A 196 5.23 -5.87 4.59
N ILE A 197 5.88 -5.06 5.43
CA ILE A 197 6.59 -3.86 5.03
C ILE A 197 8.06 -4.04 5.42
N PHE A 198 8.96 -4.03 4.44
CA PHE A 198 10.39 -4.10 4.71
C PHE A 198 10.92 -2.69 4.97
N ASP A 199 11.59 -2.51 6.11
CA ASP A 199 12.20 -1.23 6.48
C ASP A 199 13.69 -1.41 6.77
N SER A 200 14.49 -0.45 6.31
CA SER A 200 15.93 -0.48 6.53
C SER A 200 16.26 -0.13 7.99
N GLN A 201 17.03 -0.99 8.67
CA GLN A 201 17.53 -0.72 10.01
C GLN A 201 19.00 -0.36 9.94
N SER A 202 19.41 0.72 10.63
CA SER A 202 20.82 0.99 10.95
C SER A 202 21.06 0.74 12.44
N ALA A 203 22.30 0.45 12.81
CA ALA A 203 22.70 0.10 14.19
C ALA A 203 22.22 1.11 15.27
N ASN A 204 21.89 2.34 14.89
CA ASN A 204 21.53 3.43 15.81
C ASN A 204 20.12 4.00 15.59
N GLN A 205 19.31 3.48 14.63
CA GLN A 205 18.00 4.07 14.34
C GLN A 205 17.06 3.04 13.69
N GLN A 206 15.91 2.83 14.32
CA GLN A 206 14.84 1.98 13.77
C GLN A 206 13.96 2.85 12.85
N GLY A 207 14.07 2.61 11.54
CA GLY A 207 13.23 3.23 10.51
C GLY A 207 13.62 4.66 10.11
N GLY A 208 13.25 5.05 8.90
CA GLY A 208 13.43 6.42 8.38
C GLY A 208 14.88 6.83 8.17
N THR A 209 15.80 5.90 7.98
CA THR A 209 17.24 6.16 7.85
C THR A 209 17.63 6.79 6.52
N GLY A 210 16.77 6.72 5.50
CA GLY A 210 17.09 7.14 4.12
C GLY A 210 18.16 6.30 3.44
N LYS A 211 18.64 5.23 4.08
CA LYS A 211 19.63 4.30 3.49
C LYS A 211 18.89 3.16 2.77
N THR A 212 19.37 2.84 1.59
CA THR A 212 18.91 1.66 0.82
C THR A 212 19.55 0.39 1.39
N PHE A 213 18.80 -0.70 1.43
CA PHE A 213 19.33 -2.04 1.63
C PHE A 213 19.38 -2.78 0.28
N ASN A 214 20.18 -3.84 0.22
CA ASN A 214 20.25 -4.66 -0.99
C ASN A 214 18.97 -5.52 -1.07
N TRP A 215 18.18 -5.30 -2.13
CA TRP A 215 16.91 -5.99 -2.39
C TRP A 215 17.13 -7.42 -2.84
#